data_cfe353d7c949c9700bd3d5e9bc9737bb
#
_entry.id   cfe353d7c949c9700bd3d5e9bc9737bb
#
_cell.length_a   1.000
_cell.length_b   1.000
_cell.length_c   1.000
_cell.angle_alpha   90.00
_cell.angle_beta   90.00
_cell.angle_gamma   90.00
#
_symmetry.space_group_name_H-M   'P 1'
#
loop_
_entity.id
_entity.type
_entity.pdbx_description
1 polymer ?
#
loop_
_entity_poly.entity_id
_entity_poly.type
_entity_poly.pdbx_seq_one_letter_code
_entity_poly.pdbx_strand_id
1 'polypeptide(L)'
;MNQALNQKIDAFIAANKEQILEDIAALVAIDSVEGTPEEGAPFGAGPRAALDKTLELAAGMGLATRNCENYIGYAELAGADPEKYLATICHVDVVPVGNGWSQDPFKMQIRDGWMIGRGVADDKGPMVATLYALKFLKEEGVSLRYPIRAMVGDNEETHMNDVEYYLKNYPAPVFCFTPDAEFPVCNGEKGHFGAELVSPVCNGEIKEFEGGVANNAVPDRASALVETDITKLKNAPNITLEPEGNGVRIRGWGKSGHAAMPEGTVNAIGLVVNYLLDNGLCNDAERAYLEALKKLHASTAGTGLGIDCADGPFGPLTIIGGRIFMREGRIVQTMDSRYPTCTNAEKMKEQIKAAIGTGASLEKAEGAEPFYIAADTPAIKACIETYNEVTGENATPFTMGGGTYARHFPYAVSFGPEHEDMVLPEFGGPMHGANEAAPIDKLLEALKIYIIALLRLEEIDF
;
A
#
# COMPACT_ATOMS: atom_id res chain seq x y z
N MET A 1 4.37 10.87 -31.19
CA MET A 1 3.07 10.15 -31.41
C MET A 1 2.36 10.63 -32.66
N ASN A 2 1.59 9.76 -33.34
CA ASN A 2 0.82 10.15 -34.51
C ASN A 2 -0.35 11.07 -34.10
N GLN A 3 -0.41 12.30 -34.63
CA GLN A 3 -1.44 13.29 -34.32
C GLN A 3 -2.87 12.75 -34.55
N ALA A 4 -3.07 11.92 -35.58
CA ALA A 4 -4.37 11.32 -35.88
C ALA A 4 -4.81 10.32 -34.79
N LEU A 5 -3.89 9.54 -34.23
CA LEU A 5 -4.18 8.62 -33.12
C LEU A 5 -4.59 9.40 -31.87
N ASN A 6 -3.86 10.47 -31.53
CA ASN A 6 -4.21 11.34 -30.39
C ASN A 6 -5.62 11.88 -30.50
N GLN A 7 -5.98 12.40 -31.68
CA GLN A 7 -7.33 12.93 -31.92
C GLN A 7 -8.42 11.87 -31.76
N LYS A 8 -8.16 10.63 -32.19
CA LYS A 8 -9.08 9.51 -32.02
C LYS A 8 -9.25 9.14 -30.54
N ILE A 9 -8.16 9.07 -29.78
CA ILE A 9 -8.20 8.78 -28.34
C ILE A 9 -8.99 9.88 -27.60
N ASP A 10 -8.67 11.15 -27.87
CA ASP A 10 -9.36 12.28 -27.24
C ASP A 10 -10.87 12.29 -27.57
N ALA A 11 -11.24 11.97 -28.80
CA ALA A 11 -12.64 11.85 -29.22
C ALA A 11 -13.35 10.69 -28.54
N PHE A 12 -12.69 9.52 -28.42
CA PHE A 12 -13.22 8.36 -27.74
C PHE A 12 -13.46 8.65 -26.24
N ILE A 13 -12.48 9.25 -25.56
CA ILE A 13 -12.59 9.62 -24.14
C ILE A 13 -13.75 10.61 -23.95
N ALA A 14 -13.83 11.64 -24.76
CA ALA A 14 -14.92 12.61 -24.69
C ALA A 14 -16.30 11.97 -24.91
N ALA A 15 -16.41 11.03 -25.85
CA ALA A 15 -17.67 10.34 -26.16
C ALA A 15 -18.09 9.34 -25.07
N ASN A 16 -17.15 8.77 -24.32
CA ASN A 16 -17.42 7.75 -23.31
C ASN A 16 -17.37 8.31 -21.86
N LYS A 17 -17.04 9.58 -21.63
CA LYS A 17 -16.84 10.14 -20.30
C LYS A 17 -17.98 9.87 -19.32
N GLU A 18 -19.23 10.09 -19.74
CA GLU A 18 -20.39 9.88 -18.87
C GLU A 18 -20.53 8.40 -18.50
N GLN A 19 -20.39 7.49 -19.49
CA GLN A 19 -20.48 6.05 -19.24
C GLN A 19 -19.34 5.55 -18.35
N ILE A 20 -18.11 6.05 -18.50
CA ILE A 20 -16.99 5.74 -17.60
C ILE A 20 -17.38 6.05 -16.16
N LEU A 21 -17.94 7.25 -15.91
CA LEU A 21 -18.34 7.66 -14.56
C LEU A 21 -19.51 6.81 -14.01
N GLU A 22 -20.46 6.41 -14.86
CA GLU A 22 -21.55 5.51 -14.48
C GLU A 22 -21.02 4.12 -14.11
N ASP A 23 -20.07 3.59 -14.88
CA ASP A 23 -19.46 2.27 -14.62
C ASP A 23 -18.63 2.28 -13.32
N ILE A 24 -17.88 3.36 -13.05
CA ILE A 24 -17.19 3.55 -11.76
C ILE A 24 -18.22 3.61 -10.62
N ALA A 25 -19.29 4.39 -10.77
CA ALA A 25 -20.34 4.49 -9.76
C ALA A 25 -20.99 3.15 -9.47
N ALA A 26 -21.16 2.30 -10.50
CA ALA A 26 -21.72 0.96 -10.33
C ALA A 26 -20.80 0.03 -9.51
N LEU A 27 -19.47 0.15 -9.64
CA LEU A 27 -18.50 -0.57 -8.80
C LEU A 27 -18.42 0.01 -7.40
N VAL A 28 -18.39 1.34 -7.25
CA VAL A 28 -18.38 2.01 -5.95
C VAL A 28 -19.61 1.65 -5.11
N ALA A 29 -20.76 1.42 -5.74
CA ALA A 29 -22.00 1.03 -5.06
C ALA A 29 -21.93 -0.34 -4.36
N ILE A 30 -20.88 -1.12 -4.58
CA ILE A 30 -20.67 -2.42 -3.94
C ILE A 30 -19.72 -2.25 -2.76
N ASP A 31 -20.20 -2.57 -1.55
CA ASP A 31 -19.33 -2.70 -0.37
C ASP A 31 -18.48 -3.97 -0.53
N SER A 32 -17.26 -3.77 -0.97
CA SER A 32 -16.31 -4.84 -1.26
C SER A 32 -15.16 -4.93 -0.24
N VAL A 33 -15.42 -4.53 1.00
CA VAL A 33 -14.51 -4.81 2.12
C VAL A 33 -14.39 -6.32 2.31
N GLU A 34 -13.18 -6.83 2.55
CA GLU A 34 -12.94 -8.24 2.83
C GLU A 34 -13.87 -8.74 3.94
N GLY A 35 -14.54 -9.84 3.70
CA GLY A 35 -15.49 -10.47 4.60
C GLY A 35 -15.09 -11.88 5.00
N THR A 36 -15.99 -12.55 5.73
CA THR A 36 -15.77 -13.96 6.08
C THR A 36 -15.80 -14.80 4.81
N PRO A 37 -14.79 -15.66 4.57
CA PRO A 37 -14.80 -16.59 3.45
C PRO A 37 -16.01 -17.53 3.50
N GLU A 38 -16.64 -17.73 2.31
CA GLU A 38 -17.75 -18.63 2.13
C GLU A 38 -17.64 -19.40 0.80
N GLU A 39 -18.50 -20.38 0.57
CA GLU A 39 -18.48 -21.19 -0.67
C GLU A 39 -18.65 -20.28 -1.89
N GLY A 40 -17.65 -20.29 -2.78
CA GLY A 40 -17.63 -19.48 -4.00
C GLY A 40 -17.29 -18.00 -3.79
N ALA A 41 -16.92 -17.59 -2.57
CA ALA A 41 -16.48 -16.23 -2.24
C ALA A 41 -15.30 -16.30 -1.23
N PRO A 42 -14.08 -16.58 -1.70
CA PRO A 42 -12.92 -16.82 -0.83
C PRO A 42 -12.56 -15.62 0.05
N PHE A 43 -12.91 -14.41 -0.35
CA PHE A 43 -12.66 -13.16 0.38
C PHE A 43 -13.96 -12.50 0.87
N GLY A 44 -15.09 -13.22 0.83
CA GLY A 44 -16.41 -12.73 1.23
C GLY A 44 -17.30 -12.28 0.07
N ALA A 45 -18.57 -12.09 0.36
CA ALA A 45 -19.59 -11.80 -0.63
C ALA A 45 -19.39 -10.44 -1.33
N GLY A 46 -18.84 -9.44 -0.63
CA GLY A 46 -18.61 -8.09 -1.18
C GLY A 46 -17.56 -8.06 -2.29
N PRO A 47 -16.30 -8.49 -2.04
CA PRO A 47 -15.26 -8.61 -3.07
C PRO A 47 -15.72 -9.45 -4.25
N ARG A 48 -16.36 -10.60 -3.98
CA ARG A 48 -16.94 -11.45 -5.04
C ARG A 48 -17.96 -10.72 -5.91
N ALA A 49 -18.86 -9.94 -5.32
CA ALA A 49 -19.85 -9.17 -6.08
C ALA A 49 -19.21 -8.08 -6.97
N ALA A 50 -18.12 -7.45 -6.47
CA ALA A 50 -17.37 -6.46 -7.23
C ALA A 50 -16.61 -7.10 -8.40
N LEU A 51 -15.99 -8.27 -8.19
CA LEU A 51 -15.38 -9.07 -9.25
C LEU A 51 -16.40 -9.42 -10.35
N ASP A 52 -17.55 -9.97 -9.97
CA ASP A 52 -18.60 -10.35 -10.94
C ASP A 52 -19.10 -9.13 -11.72
N LYS A 53 -19.30 -7.98 -11.03
CA LYS A 53 -19.73 -6.74 -11.67
C LYS A 53 -18.71 -6.21 -12.67
N THR A 54 -17.43 -6.29 -12.35
CA THR A 54 -16.35 -5.88 -13.25
C THR A 54 -16.34 -6.74 -14.53
N LEU A 55 -16.48 -8.05 -14.37
CA LEU A 55 -16.55 -8.97 -15.52
C LEU A 55 -17.83 -8.76 -16.34
N GLU A 56 -18.97 -8.42 -15.71
CA GLU A 56 -20.21 -8.04 -16.40
C GLU A 56 -20.01 -6.78 -17.26
N LEU A 57 -19.39 -5.72 -16.71
CA LEU A 57 -19.08 -4.50 -17.43
C LEU A 57 -18.18 -4.78 -18.63
N ALA A 58 -17.12 -5.55 -18.45
CA ALA A 58 -16.21 -5.95 -19.51
C ALA A 58 -16.91 -6.75 -20.62
N ALA A 59 -17.77 -7.68 -20.24
CA ALA A 59 -18.58 -8.44 -21.21
C ALA A 59 -19.55 -7.54 -21.98
N GLY A 60 -20.15 -6.53 -21.32
CA GLY A 60 -20.98 -5.50 -21.95
C GLY A 60 -20.21 -4.66 -22.99
N MET A 61 -18.91 -4.45 -22.80
CA MET A 61 -18.00 -3.84 -23.81
C MET A 61 -17.62 -4.83 -24.91
N GLY A 62 -18.08 -6.06 -24.83
CA GLY A 62 -17.81 -7.14 -25.78
C GLY A 62 -16.40 -7.71 -25.69
N LEU A 63 -15.72 -7.55 -24.58
CA LEU A 63 -14.46 -8.22 -24.27
C LEU A 63 -14.73 -9.68 -23.87
N ALA A 64 -13.79 -10.59 -24.14
CA ALA A 64 -13.84 -11.93 -23.58
C ALA A 64 -13.52 -11.86 -22.10
N THR A 65 -14.29 -12.57 -21.25
CA THR A 65 -14.08 -12.53 -19.79
C THR A 65 -13.85 -13.92 -19.24
N ARG A 66 -13.04 -13.98 -18.18
CA ARG A 66 -12.84 -15.21 -17.42
C ARG A 66 -12.83 -14.90 -15.92
N ASN A 67 -13.58 -15.71 -15.19
CA ASN A 67 -13.47 -15.80 -13.74
C ASN A 67 -12.58 -17.00 -13.41
N CYS A 68 -11.51 -16.78 -12.66
CA CYS A 68 -10.54 -17.79 -12.22
C CYS A 68 -10.91 -18.26 -10.83
N GLU A 69 -11.90 -19.14 -10.74
CA GLU A 69 -12.37 -19.83 -9.53
C GLU A 69 -12.75 -18.89 -8.38
N ASN A 70 -13.16 -17.65 -8.72
CA ASN A 70 -13.60 -16.60 -7.80
C ASN A 70 -12.49 -15.98 -6.92
N TYR A 71 -11.23 -16.23 -7.24
CA TYR A 71 -10.10 -15.56 -6.63
C TYR A 71 -9.66 -14.31 -7.38
N ILE A 72 -9.80 -14.32 -8.72
CA ILE A 72 -9.36 -13.25 -9.61
C ILE A 72 -10.09 -13.43 -10.95
N GLY A 73 -10.18 -12.37 -11.72
CA GLY A 73 -10.74 -12.46 -13.08
C GLY A 73 -9.93 -11.65 -14.09
N TYR A 74 -10.33 -11.73 -15.35
CA TYR A 74 -9.77 -10.85 -16.37
C TYR A 74 -10.75 -10.64 -17.54
N ALA A 75 -10.61 -9.49 -18.17
CA ALA A 75 -11.13 -9.21 -19.50
C ALA A 75 -9.98 -9.29 -20.51
N GLU A 76 -10.18 -9.92 -21.66
CA GLU A 76 -9.14 -10.16 -22.66
C GLU A 76 -9.53 -9.59 -24.02
N LEU A 77 -8.57 -8.93 -24.66
CA LEU A 77 -8.58 -8.64 -26.08
C LEU A 77 -7.56 -9.56 -26.77
N ALA A 78 -8.02 -10.36 -27.72
CA ALA A 78 -7.21 -11.39 -28.37
C ALA A 78 -6.05 -10.81 -29.17
N GLY A 79 -4.91 -11.50 -29.18
CA GLY A 79 -3.73 -11.23 -29.99
C GLY A 79 -3.33 -12.44 -30.83
N ALA A 80 -2.26 -12.31 -31.60
CA ALA A 80 -1.79 -13.36 -32.50
C ALA A 80 -0.95 -14.44 -31.78
N ASP A 81 -0.26 -14.09 -30.68
CA ASP A 81 0.54 -15.02 -29.91
C ASP A 81 -0.34 -15.81 -28.91
N PRO A 82 -0.40 -17.14 -28.98
CA PRO A 82 -1.26 -17.94 -28.09
C PRO A 82 -0.62 -18.23 -26.74
N GLU A 83 0.69 -17.97 -26.55
CA GLU A 83 1.45 -18.37 -25.35
C GLU A 83 1.82 -17.19 -24.46
N LYS A 84 1.98 -16.01 -25.05
CA LYS A 84 2.40 -14.79 -24.35
C LYS A 84 1.26 -13.78 -24.31
N TYR A 85 1.16 -13.00 -23.23
CA TYR A 85 0.18 -11.92 -23.13
C TYR A 85 0.72 -10.76 -22.29
N LEU A 86 0.25 -9.56 -22.58
CA LEU A 86 0.43 -8.36 -21.75
C LEU A 86 -0.71 -8.24 -20.74
N ALA A 87 -0.48 -7.60 -19.62
CA ALA A 87 -1.55 -7.37 -18.66
C ALA A 87 -1.50 -5.97 -18.02
N THR A 88 -2.67 -5.50 -17.61
CA THR A 88 -2.86 -4.59 -16.50
C THR A 88 -3.45 -5.36 -15.35
N ILE A 89 -3.22 -4.93 -14.10
CA ILE A 89 -3.87 -5.52 -12.95
C ILE A 89 -4.31 -4.43 -11.98
N CYS A 90 -5.58 -4.49 -11.62
CA CYS A 90 -6.21 -3.61 -10.64
C CYS A 90 -6.96 -4.46 -9.63
N HIS A 91 -7.40 -3.87 -8.53
CA HIS A 91 -8.28 -4.53 -7.57
C HIS A 91 -9.63 -3.83 -7.42
N VAL A 92 -10.60 -4.57 -6.86
CA VAL A 92 -11.95 -4.06 -6.62
C VAL A 92 -12.43 -4.30 -5.19
N ASP A 93 -11.62 -4.93 -4.35
CA ASP A 93 -11.78 -4.88 -2.91
C ASP A 93 -11.38 -3.48 -2.40
N VAL A 94 -11.79 -3.14 -1.19
CA VAL A 94 -11.53 -1.83 -0.59
C VAL A 94 -11.30 -1.98 0.93
N VAL A 95 -10.50 -1.07 1.50
CA VAL A 95 -10.35 -0.99 2.96
C VAL A 95 -11.67 -0.62 3.65
N PRO A 96 -11.85 -0.98 4.94
CA PRO A 96 -12.98 -0.53 5.74
C PRO A 96 -13.16 0.98 5.68
N VAL A 97 -14.40 1.44 5.58
CA VAL A 97 -14.71 2.87 5.37
C VAL A 97 -14.25 3.78 6.51
N GLY A 98 -14.14 3.27 7.75
CA GLY A 98 -13.76 4.08 8.91
C GLY A 98 -14.83 5.12 9.29
N ASN A 99 -14.41 6.17 9.99
CA ASN A 99 -15.25 7.26 10.44
C ASN A 99 -14.93 8.57 9.73
N GLY A 100 -15.87 9.52 9.77
CA GLY A 100 -15.62 10.88 9.27
C GLY A 100 -16.15 11.17 7.87
N TRP A 101 -16.83 10.24 7.23
CA TRP A 101 -17.51 10.47 5.96
C TRP A 101 -18.63 11.50 6.10
N SER A 102 -18.69 12.44 5.17
CA SER A 102 -19.75 13.43 5.08
C SER A 102 -20.98 12.94 4.31
N GLN A 103 -20.85 11.79 3.64
CA GLN A 103 -21.87 11.15 2.79
C GLN A 103 -21.71 9.62 2.83
N ASP A 104 -22.64 8.89 2.19
CA ASP A 104 -22.53 7.44 2.02
C ASP A 104 -21.29 7.10 1.17
N PRO A 105 -20.31 6.36 1.69
CA PRO A 105 -19.08 6.01 0.98
C PRO A 105 -19.30 5.16 -0.27
N PHE A 106 -20.39 4.40 -0.31
CA PHE A 106 -20.76 3.53 -1.44
C PHE A 106 -21.77 4.18 -2.40
N LYS A 107 -21.92 5.50 -2.31
CA LYS A 107 -22.72 6.30 -3.25
C LYS A 107 -21.86 7.41 -3.85
N MET A 108 -21.18 7.09 -4.95
CA MET A 108 -20.32 8.06 -5.62
C MET A 108 -21.03 9.37 -5.90
N GLN A 109 -20.38 10.47 -5.56
CA GLN A 109 -20.81 11.82 -5.90
C GLN A 109 -19.76 12.50 -6.78
N ILE A 110 -20.23 13.41 -7.62
CA ILE A 110 -19.35 14.26 -8.42
C ILE A 110 -19.51 15.69 -7.92
N ARG A 111 -18.39 16.32 -7.57
CA ARG A 111 -18.34 17.70 -7.13
C ARG A 111 -17.10 18.41 -7.69
N ASP A 112 -17.30 19.52 -8.37
CA ASP A 112 -16.23 20.38 -8.89
C ASP A 112 -15.14 19.63 -9.69
N GLY A 113 -15.55 18.63 -10.49
CA GLY A 113 -14.63 17.80 -11.29
C GLY A 113 -13.98 16.64 -10.55
N TRP A 114 -14.38 16.35 -9.30
CA TRP A 114 -13.92 15.24 -8.50
C TRP A 114 -15.00 14.19 -8.29
N MET A 115 -14.62 12.91 -8.36
CA MET A 115 -15.40 11.79 -7.86
C MET A 115 -15.13 11.66 -6.35
N ILE A 116 -16.16 11.37 -5.55
CA ILE A 116 -16.05 11.15 -4.11
C ILE A 116 -16.79 9.86 -3.77
N GLY A 117 -16.06 8.91 -3.19
CA GLY A 117 -16.59 7.58 -2.82
C GLY A 117 -15.46 6.62 -2.50
N ARG A 118 -15.72 5.55 -1.75
CA ARG A 118 -14.71 4.54 -1.45
C ARG A 118 -14.36 3.75 -2.72
N GLY A 119 -13.07 3.71 -3.07
CA GLY A 119 -12.56 3.02 -4.24
C GLY A 119 -12.52 3.88 -5.52
N VAL A 120 -12.86 5.17 -5.48
CA VAL A 120 -12.77 6.03 -6.67
C VAL A 120 -11.33 6.28 -7.09
N ALA A 121 -10.40 6.35 -6.14
CA ALA A 121 -8.97 6.46 -6.35
C ALA A 121 -8.31 5.09 -6.32
N ASP A 122 -8.67 4.25 -5.37
CA ASP A 122 -8.01 3.01 -4.99
C ASP A 122 -9.04 1.87 -4.91
N ASP A 123 -9.21 1.05 -5.95
CA ASP A 123 -8.61 1.06 -7.29
C ASP A 123 -9.71 0.86 -8.37
N LYS A 124 -11.03 1.01 -7.98
CA LYS A 124 -12.20 0.80 -8.88
C LYS A 124 -12.24 1.79 -10.04
N GLY A 125 -11.83 3.04 -9.81
CA GLY A 125 -11.71 4.03 -10.87
C GLY A 125 -10.68 3.65 -11.93
N PRO A 126 -9.41 3.40 -11.55
CA PRO A 126 -8.37 2.92 -12.45
C PRO A 126 -8.71 1.58 -13.13
N MET A 127 -9.38 0.65 -12.44
CA MET A 127 -9.87 -0.59 -13.05
C MET A 127 -10.78 -0.32 -14.26
N VAL A 128 -11.74 0.59 -14.11
CA VAL A 128 -12.62 0.98 -15.23
C VAL A 128 -11.82 1.62 -16.36
N ALA A 129 -10.83 2.47 -16.05
CA ALA A 129 -9.97 3.07 -17.07
C ALA A 129 -9.23 2.00 -17.90
N THR A 130 -8.74 0.93 -17.29
CA THR A 130 -8.08 -0.17 -18.03
C THR A 130 -9.05 -0.93 -18.94
N LEU A 131 -10.30 -1.14 -18.51
CA LEU A 131 -11.34 -1.73 -19.38
C LEU A 131 -11.62 -0.86 -20.59
N TYR A 132 -11.70 0.47 -20.41
CA TYR A 132 -11.91 1.39 -21.52
C TYR A 132 -10.70 1.51 -22.43
N ALA A 133 -9.49 1.27 -21.94
CA ALA A 133 -8.31 1.16 -22.80
C ALA A 133 -8.45 -0.04 -23.75
N LEU A 134 -8.85 -1.20 -23.24
CA LEU A 134 -9.11 -2.38 -24.08
C LEU A 134 -10.29 -2.15 -25.04
N LYS A 135 -11.36 -1.50 -24.59
CA LYS A 135 -12.50 -1.13 -25.42
C LYS A 135 -12.08 -0.27 -26.61
N PHE A 136 -11.23 0.76 -26.38
CA PHE A 136 -10.69 1.59 -27.47
C PHE A 136 -9.93 0.76 -28.50
N LEU A 137 -8.99 -0.08 -28.06
CA LEU A 137 -8.18 -0.93 -28.95
C LEU A 137 -9.06 -1.85 -29.80
N LYS A 138 -10.13 -2.38 -29.19
CA LYS A 138 -11.12 -3.22 -29.89
C LYS A 138 -11.92 -2.45 -30.93
N GLU A 139 -12.47 -1.28 -30.57
CA GLU A 139 -13.31 -0.46 -31.46
C GLU A 139 -12.51 0.07 -32.65
N GLU A 140 -11.23 0.41 -32.46
CA GLU A 140 -10.32 0.79 -33.54
C GLU A 140 -9.81 -0.40 -34.37
N GLY A 141 -10.14 -1.64 -34.00
CA GLY A 141 -9.75 -2.84 -34.71
C GLY A 141 -8.24 -3.06 -34.76
N VAL A 142 -7.55 -2.71 -33.66
CA VAL A 142 -6.09 -2.86 -33.57
C VAL A 142 -5.71 -4.34 -33.66
N SER A 143 -4.80 -4.66 -34.58
CA SER A 143 -4.23 -6.02 -34.67
C SER A 143 -3.12 -6.13 -33.63
N LEU A 144 -3.36 -6.94 -32.59
CA LEU A 144 -2.41 -7.14 -31.50
C LEU A 144 -1.51 -8.35 -31.77
N ARG A 145 -0.23 -8.21 -31.41
CA ARG A 145 0.73 -9.32 -31.36
C ARG A 145 0.42 -10.20 -30.16
N TYR A 146 0.30 -9.60 -28.99
CA TYR A 146 -0.01 -10.28 -27.74
C TYR A 146 -1.47 -10.07 -27.36
N PRO A 147 -2.18 -11.08 -26.84
CA PRO A 147 -3.39 -10.80 -26.09
C PRO A 147 -3.13 -9.81 -24.98
N ILE A 148 -4.08 -8.93 -24.68
CA ILE A 148 -3.99 -8.00 -23.57
C ILE A 148 -5.08 -8.35 -22.56
N ARG A 149 -4.71 -8.55 -21.30
CA ARG A 149 -5.63 -8.83 -20.19
C ARG A 149 -5.73 -7.64 -19.26
N ALA A 150 -6.92 -7.12 -19.03
CA ALA A 150 -7.23 -6.31 -17.87
C ALA A 150 -7.62 -7.27 -16.74
N MET A 151 -6.69 -7.53 -15.83
CA MET A 151 -6.90 -8.43 -14.69
C MET A 151 -7.55 -7.66 -13.55
N VAL A 152 -8.44 -8.33 -12.83
CA VAL A 152 -9.17 -7.77 -11.69
C VAL A 152 -9.04 -8.69 -10.50
N GLY A 153 -8.30 -8.23 -9.48
CA GLY A 153 -8.18 -8.86 -8.17
C GLY A 153 -9.26 -8.40 -7.21
N ASP A 154 -9.43 -9.12 -6.13
CA ASP A 154 -10.41 -8.85 -5.08
C ASP A 154 -9.90 -9.12 -3.66
N ASN A 155 -8.56 -9.07 -3.45
CA ASN A 155 -7.88 -9.24 -2.16
C ASN A 155 -6.55 -8.46 -2.03
N GLU A 156 -6.40 -7.31 -2.70
CA GLU A 156 -5.17 -6.50 -2.65
C GLU A 156 -4.92 -5.92 -1.27
N GLU A 157 -5.93 -5.30 -0.70
CA GLU A 157 -5.90 -4.47 0.52
C GLU A 157 -5.52 -5.24 1.80
N THR A 158 -5.43 -6.55 1.71
CA THR A 158 -5.17 -7.40 2.87
C THR A 158 -3.99 -8.35 2.67
N HIS A 159 -4.11 -9.34 1.77
CA HIS A 159 -3.15 -10.44 1.70
C HIS A 159 -2.67 -10.77 0.30
N MET A 160 -3.27 -10.24 -0.77
CA MET A 160 -2.95 -10.52 -2.18
C MET A 160 -2.98 -12.03 -2.54
N ASN A 161 -3.83 -12.82 -1.84
CA ASN A 161 -3.96 -14.26 -2.06
C ASN A 161 -4.59 -14.59 -3.43
N ASP A 162 -5.30 -13.66 -4.03
CA ASP A 162 -5.88 -13.72 -5.35
C ASP A 162 -4.83 -13.82 -6.45
N VAL A 163 -3.84 -12.93 -6.44
CA VAL A 163 -2.73 -12.94 -7.40
C VAL A 163 -1.80 -14.13 -7.16
N GLU A 164 -1.58 -14.53 -5.90
CA GLU A 164 -0.82 -15.74 -5.58
C GLU A 164 -1.53 -16.99 -6.14
N TYR A 165 -2.86 -17.06 -5.98
CA TYR A 165 -3.67 -18.13 -6.58
C TYR A 165 -3.51 -18.16 -8.09
N TYR A 166 -3.60 -17.00 -8.75
CA TYR A 166 -3.46 -16.88 -10.19
C TYR A 166 -2.11 -17.40 -10.67
N LEU A 167 -1.02 -16.90 -10.12
CA LEU A 167 0.35 -17.25 -10.54
C LEU A 167 0.71 -18.72 -10.26
N LYS A 168 0.04 -19.34 -9.31
CA LYS A 168 0.20 -20.78 -9.04
C LYS A 168 -0.51 -21.67 -10.09
N ASN A 169 -1.61 -21.21 -10.67
CA ASN A 169 -2.49 -22.02 -11.52
C ASN A 169 -2.46 -21.61 -12.99
N TYR A 170 -1.99 -20.42 -13.31
CA TYR A 170 -2.00 -19.82 -14.65
C TYR A 170 -0.63 -19.22 -15.00
N PRO A 171 -0.27 -19.16 -16.30
CA PRO A 171 0.96 -18.51 -16.73
C PRO A 171 0.95 -17.01 -16.40
N ALA A 172 2.11 -16.49 -16.00
CA ALA A 172 2.31 -15.06 -15.79
C ALA A 172 2.34 -14.28 -17.13
N PRO A 173 1.97 -12.98 -17.14
CA PRO A 173 2.17 -12.12 -18.30
C PRO A 173 3.66 -11.92 -18.60
N VAL A 174 3.99 -11.62 -19.86
CA VAL A 174 5.35 -11.24 -20.23
C VAL A 174 5.73 -9.85 -19.74
N PHE A 175 4.74 -8.98 -19.54
CA PHE A 175 4.83 -7.72 -18.82
C PHE A 175 3.46 -7.34 -18.25
N CYS A 176 3.47 -6.74 -17.08
CA CYS A 176 2.27 -6.25 -16.40
C CYS A 176 2.52 -4.84 -15.86
N PHE A 177 1.49 -4.01 -15.80
CA PHE A 177 1.52 -2.84 -14.94
C PHE A 177 0.24 -2.75 -14.09
N THR A 178 0.39 -2.22 -12.88
CA THR A 178 -0.75 -1.92 -12.02
C THR A 178 -1.00 -0.41 -11.95
N PRO A 179 -2.21 0.05 -12.27
CA PRO A 179 -2.66 1.42 -12.06
C PRO A 179 -3.09 1.69 -10.61
N ASP A 180 -2.27 1.30 -9.67
CA ASP A 180 -2.54 1.36 -8.24
C ASP A 180 -1.35 2.02 -7.51
N ALA A 181 -0.95 3.20 -8.00
CA ALA A 181 0.13 3.99 -7.45
C ALA A 181 0.19 5.37 -8.12
N GLU A 182 1.31 6.05 -7.94
CA GLU A 182 1.58 7.34 -8.57
C GLU A 182 2.23 7.19 -9.95
N PHE A 183 1.97 8.17 -10.83
CA PHE A 183 2.85 8.43 -11.98
C PHE A 183 4.18 9.04 -11.52
N PRO A 184 5.28 8.94 -12.33
CA PRO A 184 5.30 8.45 -13.72
C PRO A 184 5.41 6.94 -13.89
N VAL A 185 6.34 6.26 -13.25
CA VAL A 185 6.53 4.80 -13.26
C VAL A 185 7.25 4.41 -11.99
N CYS A 186 6.63 3.61 -11.15
CA CYS A 186 7.30 2.99 -10.03
C CYS A 186 7.91 1.65 -10.48
N ASN A 187 9.24 1.64 -10.63
CA ASN A 187 9.98 0.47 -11.15
C ASN A 187 10.63 -0.39 -10.06
N GLY A 188 10.22 -0.18 -8.81
CA GLY A 188 10.68 -0.99 -7.68
C GLY A 188 10.00 -0.63 -6.37
N GLU A 189 9.83 -1.63 -5.53
CA GLU A 189 9.25 -1.49 -4.20
C GLU A 189 10.21 -2.04 -3.16
N LYS A 190 10.33 -1.33 -2.01
CA LYS A 190 11.12 -1.81 -0.88
C LYS A 190 10.57 -3.13 -0.36
N GLY A 191 11.45 -3.93 0.22
CA GLY A 191 11.05 -5.05 1.04
C GLY A 191 10.33 -4.58 2.29
N HIS A 192 9.45 -5.41 2.81
CA HIS A 192 8.76 -5.20 4.07
C HIS A 192 9.22 -6.23 5.09
N PHE A 193 9.48 -5.80 6.33
CA PHE A 193 9.76 -6.69 7.45
C PHE A 193 8.94 -6.26 8.66
N GLY A 194 8.05 -7.15 9.11
CA GLY A 194 7.25 -6.99 10.31
C GLY A 194 7.67 -7.99 11.39
N ALA A 195 7.64 -7.58 12.66
CA ALA A 195 7.90 -8.47 13.79
C ALA A 195 7.32 -7.92 15.10
N GLU A 196 7.27 -8.76 16.12
CA GLU A 196 6.98 -8.39 17.51
C GLU A 196 8.23 -8.58 18.38
N LEU A 197 8.61 -7.57 19.16
CA LEU A 197 9.52 -7.70 20.29
C LEU A 197 8.69 -7.96 21.55
N VAL A 198 8.91 -9.11 22.17
CA VAL A 198 8.12 -9.56 23.33
C VAL A 198 9.00 -9.63 24.57
N SER A 199 8.57 -9.00 25.66
CA SER A 199 9.27 -9.02 26.94
C SER A 199 9.17 -10.37 27.66
N PRO A 200 10.00 -10.67 28.66
CA PRO A 200 9.65 -11.59 29.74
C PRO A 200 8.35 -11.15 30.42
N VAL A 201 7.76 -12.03 31.23
CA VAL A 201 6.58 -11.64 32.05
C VAL A 201 6.97 -10.49 32.98
N CYS A 202 6.22 -9.37 32.89
CA CYS A 202 6.43 -8.20 33.74
C CYS A 202 5.84 -8.45 35.13
N ASN A 203 6.67 -8.27 36.14
CA ASN A 203 6.32 -8.41 37.55
C ASN A 203 6.91 -7.31 38.43
N GLY A 204 7.39 -6.25 37.79
CA GLY A 204 7.93 -5.05 38.45
C GLY A 204 6.90 -3.93 38.56
N GLU A 205 7.42 -2.70 38.39
CA GLU A 205 6.66 -1.47 38.55
C GLU A 205 5.72 -1.19 37.40
N ILE A 206 5.99 -1.68 36.19
CA ILE A 206 5.18 -1.43 34.99
C ILE A 206 3.92 -2.31 35.02
N LYS A 207 2.76 -1.71 35.13
CA LYS A 207 1.44 -2.39 35.19
C LYS A 207 0.73 -2.40 33.85
N GLU A 208 0.88 -1.33 33.09
CA GLU A 208 0.31 -1.16 31.75
C GLU A 208 1.29 -0.43 30.85
N PHE A 209 1.29 -0.79 29.58
CA PHE A 209 1.99 -0.04 28.54
C PHE A 209 1.19 -0.16 27.24
N GLU A 210 0.79 0.98 26.69
CA GLU A 210 -0.01 1.05 25.48
C GLU A 210 0.38 2.24 24.61
N GLY A 211 0.25 2.12 23.30
CA GLY A 211 0.50 3.20 22.35
C GLY A 211 0.42 2.73 20.91
N GLY A 212 0.10 3.67 20.03
CA GLY A 212 -0.07 3.43 18.60
C GLY A 212 -1.38 2.71 18.24
N VAL A 213 -1.86 2.97 17.04
CA VAL A 213 -3.13 2.42 16.50
C VAL A 213 -2.89 1.47 15.33
N ALA A 214 -1.78 1.62 14.61
CA ALA A 214 -1.41 0.82 13.45
C ALA A 214 0.08 0.43 13.50
N ASN A 215 0.43 -0.71 12.88
CA ASN A 215 1.81 -1.19 12.86
C ASN A 215 2.72 -0.32 11.98
N ASN A 216 2.18 0.22 10.90
CA ASN A 216 2.87 1.02 9.88
C ASN A 216 2.78 2.54 10.10
N ALA A 217 2.40 2.99 11.28
CA ALA A 217 2.33 4.41 11.63
C ALA A 217 3.17 4.72 12.87
N VAL A 218 3.92 5.82 12.84
CA VAL A 218 4.65 6.32 14.02
C VAL A 218 3.64 6.84 15.05
N PRO A 219 3.63 6.33 16.29
CA PRO A 219 2.68 6.75 17.31
C PRO A 219 2.93 8.18 17.79
N ASP A 220 1.88 9.00 17.80
CA ASP A 220 1.88 10.33 18.41
C ASP A 220 1.53 10.31 19.89
N ARG A 221 1.01 9.17 20.39
CA ARG A 221 0.61 8.96 21.78
C ARG A 221 1.02 7.59 22.30
N ALA A 222 1.52 7.56 23.52
CA ALA A 222 1.76 6.34 24.27
C ALA A 222 1.59 6.60 25.75
N SER A 223 1.26 5.57 26.53
CA SER A 223 1.20 5.69 27.98
C SER A 223 1.66 4.43 28.70
N ALA A 224 2.28 4.60 29.87
CA ALA A 224 2.58 3.53 30.80
C ALA A 224 2.02 3.86 32.19
N LEU A 225 1.39 2.87 32.87
CA LEU A 225 1.04 2.97 34.28
C LEU A 225 2.13 2.29 35.11
N VAL A 226 2.70 3.03 36.04
CA VAL A 226 3.81 2.55 36.90
C VAL A 226 3.44 2.69 38.38
N GLU A 227 3.75 1.70 39.18
CA GLU A 227 3.56 1.72 40.62
C GLU A 227 4.70 2.50 41.28
N THR A 228 4.52 3.81 41.46
CA THR A 228 5.52 4.73 42.01
C THR A 228 4.86 5.97 42.61
N ASP A 229 5.62 6.72 43.39
CA ASP A 229 5.21 8.02 43.92
C ASP A 229 5.59 9.14 42.95
N ILE A 230 4.62 9.96 42.55
CA ILE A 230 4.81 11.07 41.60
C ILE A 230 5.88 12.08 42.07
N THR A 231 6.07 12.24 43.39
CA THR A 231 7.06 13.16 43.95
C THR A 231 8.51 12.76 43.67
N LYS A 232 8.72 11.50 43.27
CA LYS A 232 10.04 10.97 42.89
C LYS A 232 10.38 11.20 41.42
N LEU A 233 9.36 11.60 40.62
CA LEU A 233 9.48 11.71 39.17
C LEU A 233 9.87 13.13 38.75
N LYS A 234 10.69 13.22 37.71
CA LYS A 234 11.13 14.50 37.12
C LYS A 234 10.28 14.84 35.90
N ASN A 235 10.01 16.13 35.72
CA ASN A 235 9.41 16.59 34.48
C ASN A 235 10.37 16.38 33.31
N ALA A 236 9.83 16.01 32.16
CA ALA A 236 10.57 15.86 30.91
C ALA A 236 9.78 16.44 29.74
N PRO A 237 10.45 16.91 28.67
CA PRO A 237 9.77 17.39 27.48
C PRO A 237 8.86 16.30 26.88
N ASN A 238 7.69 16.70 26.41
CA ASN A 238 6.70 15.81 25.78
C ASN A 238 6.23 14.63 26.65
N ILE A 239 6.43 14.72 27.98
CA ILE A 239 5.92 13.78 28.98
C ILE A 239 4.96 14.51 29.92
N THR A 240 3.81 13.92 30.17
CA THR A 240 2.89 14.33 31.24
C THR A 240 2.74 13.23 32.27
N LEU A 241 2.60 13.61 33.55
CA LEU A 241 2.49 12.71 34.69
C LEU A 241 1.15 12.94 35.38
N GLU A 242 0.36 11.88 35.52
CA GLU A 242 -0.95 11.96 36.15
C GLU A 242 -1.05 10.89 37.26
N PRO A 243 -1.39 11.26 38.51
CA PRO A 243 -1.65 10.27 39.56
C PRO A 243 -2.82 9.37 39.15
N GLU A 244 -2.65 8.05 39.25
CA GLU A 244 -3.70 7.08 38.93
C GLU A 244 -3.62 5.88 39.88
N GLY A 245 -4.63 5.73 40.71
CA GLY A 245 -4.67 4.68 41.74
C GLY A 245 -3.46 4.78 42.71
N ASN A 246 -2.71 3.70 42.83
CA ASN A 246 -1.47 3.66 43.63
C ASN A 246 -0.20 3.97 42.83
N GLY A 247 -0.36 4.52 41.62
CA GLY A 247 0.76 4.76 40.72
C GLY A 247 0.66 6.08 39.97
N VAL A 248 1.39 6.15 38.87
CA VAL A 248 1.45 7.31 37.99
C VAL A 248 1.29 6.86 36.55
N ARG A 249 0.38 7.47 35.83
CA ARG A 249 0.25 7.36 34.38
C ARG A 249 1.25 8.32 33.73
N ILE A 250 2.20 7.76 32.99
CA ILE A 250 3.21 8.48 32.22
C ILE A 250 2.73 8.52 30.79
N ARG A 251 2.47 9.72 30.22
CA ARG A 251 2.02 9.88 28.83
C ARG A 251 3.09 10.56 28.00
N GLY A 252 3.43 9.95 26.86
CA GLY A 252 4.29 10.51 25.83
C GLY A 252 3.46 11.16 24.70
N TRP A 253 3.95 12.31 24.23
CA TRP A 253 3.35 13.10 23.16
C TRP A 253 4.35 13.27 22.03
N GLY A 254 4.08 12.63 20.90
CA GLY A 254 4.94 12.59 19.72
C GLY A 254 4.34 13.32 18.52
N LYS A 255 4.82 12.93 17.34
CA LYS A 255 4.32 13.40 16.05
C LYS A 255 4.25 12.23 15.09
N SER A 256 3.04 11.94 14.59
CA SER A 256 2.79 10.81 13.71
C SER A 256 3.34 11.00 12.29
N GLY A 257 3.46 9.89 11.58
CA GLY A 257 3.80 9.78 10.16
C GLY A 257 3.84 8.33 9.71
N HIS A 258 3.96 8.10 8.42
CA HIS A 258 3.97 6.75 7.85
C HIS A 258 5.34 6.07 8.04
N ALA A 259 5.36 4.75 8.22
CA ALA A 259 6.60 3.96 8.43
C ALA A 259 7.59 4.04 7.27
N ALA A 260 7.11 4.20 6.05
CA ALA A 260 7.95 4.33 4.86
C ALA A 260 8.64 5.71 4.76
N MET A 261 8.05 6.75 5.37
CA MET A 261 8.53 8.14 5.37
C MET A 261 8.50 8.72 6.80
N PRO A 262 9.33 8.20 7.73
CA PRO A 262 9.28 8.58 9.14
C PRO A 262 10.05 9.87 9.47
N GLU A 263 10.59 10.57 8.48
CA GLU A 263 11.36 11.79 8.67
C GLU A 263 10.53 12.89 9.33
N GLY A 264 11.13 13.54 10.33
CA GLY A 264 10.48 14.62 11.08
C GLY A 264 9.36 14.18 12.02
N THR A 265 9.15 12.86 12.21
CA THR A 265 8.25 12.29 13.21
C THR A 265 8.91 12.19 14.60
N VAL A 266 8.10 11.98 15.64
CA VAL A 266 8.54 11.71 17.00
C VAL A 266 7.73 10.57 17.58
N ASN A 267 8.36 9.44 17.82
CA ASN A 267 7.68 8.26 18.33
C ASN A 267 7.41 8.38 19.84
N ALA A 268 6.14 8.48 20.23
CA ALA A 268 5.72 8.64 21.62
C ALA A 268 6.10 7.44 22.50
N ILE A 269 6.15 6.21 21.95
CA ILE A 269 6.59 5.02 22.68
C ILE A 269 8.04 5.18 23.09
N GLY A 270 8.91 5.60 22.17
CA GLY A 270 10.34 5.85 22.46
C GLY A 270 10.55 6.90 23.56
N LEU A 271 9.70 7.93 23.62
CA LEU A 271 9.74 8.93 24.70
C LEU A 271 9.43 8.29 26.08
N VAL A 272 8.37 7.47 26.14
CA VAL A 272 7.99 6.77 27.38
C VAL A 272 9.06 5.75 27.78
N VAL A 273 9.59 4.96 26.83
CA VAL A 273 10.70 4.00 27.08
C VAL A 273 11.91 4.70 27.71
N ASN A 274 12.37 5.80 27.13
CA ASN A 274 13.49 6.57 27.67
C ASN A 274 13.17 7.10 29.06
N TYR A 275 11.97 7.63 29.25
CA TYR A 275 11.55 8.15 30.56
C TYR A 275 11.55 7.08 31.66
N LEU A 276 11.06 5.88 31.36
CA LEU A 276 11.07 4.74 32.31
C LEU A 276 12.49 4.35 32.70
N LEU A 277 13.40 4.26 31.73
CA LEU A 277 14.81 3.94 31.95
C LEU A 277 15.54 5.01 32.79
N ASP A 278 15.36 6.28 32.44
CA ASP A 278 16.03 7.41 33.06
C ASP A 278 15.62 7.63 34.53
N ASN A 279 14.38 7.23 34.88
CA ASN A 279 13.86 7.31 36.25
C ASN A 279 13.94 5.98 37.00
N GLY A 280 14.48 4.91 36.41
CA GLY A 280 14.66 3.61 37.06
C GLY A 280 13.33 2.92 37.42
N LEU A 281 12.30 3.11 36.61
CA LEU A 281 10.92 2.60 36.83
C LEU A 281 10.74 1.22 36.20
N CYS A 282 11.62 0.30 36.51
CA CYS A 282 11.59 -1.06 36.00
C CYS A 282 12.53 -1.96 36.83
N ASN A 283 12.18 -3.24 36.94
CA ASN A 283 13.11 -4.24 37.46
C ASN A 283 14.17 -4.63 36.40
N ASP A 284 15.11 -5.53 36.74
CA ASP A 284 16.22 -5.90 35.84
C ASP A 284 15.75 -6.55 34.54
N ALA A 285 14.70 -7.38 34.59
CA ALA A 285 14.15 -8.04 33.39
C ALA A 285 13.43 -7.02 32.48
N GLU A 286 12.62 -6.15 33.06
CA GLU A 286 11.96 -5.06 32.34
C GLU A 286 12.98 -4.07 31.77
N ARG A 287 14.05 -3.77 32.51
CA ARG A 287 15.17 -2.93 32.05
C ARG A 287 15.81 -3.50 30.80
N ALA A 288 16.14 -4.80 30.79
CA ALA A 288 16.76 -5.43 29.64
C ALA A 288 15.86 -5.33 28.37
N TYR A 289 14.56 -5.45 28.56
CA TYR A 289 13.59 -5.27 27.47
C TYR A 289 13.49 -3.80 27.01
N LEU A 290 13.38 -2.86 27.95
CA LEU A 290 13.33 -1.42 27.62
C LEU A 290 14.61 -0.95 26.90
N GLU A 291 15.79 -1.50 27.27
CA GLU A 291 17.03 -1.22 26.54
C GLU A 291 17.02 -1.77 25.11
N ALA A 292 16.37 -2.93 24.86
CA ALA A 292 16.14 -3.40 23.50
C ALA A 292 15.21 -2.47 22.72
N LEU A 293 14.12 -1.99 23.34
CA LEU A 293 13.23 -0.99 22.72
C LEU A 293 13.94 0.35 22.47
N LYS A 294 14.81 0.79 23.38
CA LYS A 294 15.62 2.00 23.19
C LYS A 294 16.49 1.90 21.94
N LYS A 295 17.04 0.72 21.63
CA LYS A 295 17.78 0.49 20.38
C LYS A 295 16.87 0.60 19.14
N LEU A 296 15.65 0.04 19.20
CA LEU A 296 14.66 0.20 18.13
C LEU A 296 14.31 1.67 17.87
N HIS A 297 14.09 2.43 18.94
CA HIS A 297 13.68 3.84 18.86
C HIS A 297 14.85 4.83 18.72
N ALA A 298 16.10 4.36 18.66
CA ALA A 298 17.28 5.23 18.57
C ALA A 298 17.36 5.95 17.21
N SER A 299 16.85 5.33 16.15
CA SER A 299 16.90 5.88 14.81
C SER A 299 15.89 5.17 13.90
N THR A 300 15.19 5.93 13.07
CA THR A 300 14.33 5.39 12.03
C THR A 300 15.09 4.72 10.87
N ALA A 301 16.43 4.86 10.82
CA ALA A 301 17.30 4.15 9.90
C ALA A 301 17.80 2.79 10.42
N GLY A 302 17.42 2.37 11.63
CA GLY A 302 17.77 1.06 12.19
C GLY A 302 19.20 0.93 12.75
N THR A 303 19.93 2.04 12.92
CA THR A 303 21.34 2.05 13.43
C THR A 303 21.47 1.41 14.80
N GLY A 304 20.49 1.62 15.70
CA GLY A 304 20.49 1.03 17.05
C GLY A 304 20.36 -0.50 17.06
N LEU A 305 19.81 -1.08 15.99
CA LEU A 305 19.66 -2.52 15.78
C LEU A 305 20.74 -3.11 14.85
N GLY A 306 21.62 -2.25 14.28
CA GLY A 306 22.67 -2.67 13.36
C GLY A 306 22.14 -3.21 12.02
N ILE A 307 20.97 -2.75 11.58
CA ILE A 307 20.32 -3.13 10.31
C ILE A 307 20.38 -2.02 9.28
N ASP A 308 20.98 -0.89 9.60
CA ASP A 308 21.06 0.26 8.72
C ASP A 308 21.78 -0.10 7.40
N CYS A 309 21.14 0.20 6.30
CA CYS A 309 21.69 0.06 4.96
C CYS A 309 20.99 0.98 3.97
N ALA A 310 21.64 1.24 2.85
CA ALA A 310 21.09 2.04 1.76
C ALA A 310 21.65 1.56 0.43
N ASP A 311 20.88 1.70 -0.64
CA ASP A 311 21.32 1.51 -2.02
C ASP A 311 20.94 2.69 -2.91
N GLY A 312 21.40 2.68 -4.17
CA GLY A 312 21.13 3.75 -5.12
C GLY A 312 19.64 3.87 -5.49
N PRO A 313 18.96 2.78 -5.82
CA PRO A 313 17.55 2.82 -6.23
C PRO A 313 16.57 3.25 -5.13
N PHE A 314 16.74 2.74 -3.90
CA PHE A 314 15.76 2.88 -2.82
C PHE A 314 16.17 3.85 -1.70
N GLY A 315 17.44 4.25 -1.67
CA GLY A 315 17.95 5.01 -0.53
C GLY A 315 18.00 4.19 0.77
N PRO A 316 17.83 4.82 1.94
CA PRO A 316 18.01 4.16 3.22
C PRO A 316 16.83 3.24 3.59
N LEU A 317 17.15 2.19 4.39
CA LEU A 317 16.16 1.45 5.17
C LEU A 317 15.43 2.39 6.13
N THR A 318 14.13 2.12 6.34
CA THR A 318 13.35 2.74 7.43
C THR A 318 12.82 1.69 8.39
N ILE A 319 12.73 2.02 9.68
CA ILE A 319 12.11 1.17 10.71
C ILE A 319 11.45 2.00 11.79
N ILE A 320 10.30 1.56 12.24
CA ILE A 320 9.58 2.15 13.36
C ILE A 320 9.08 1.09 14.34
N GLY A 321 8.80 1.49 15.59
CA GLY A 321 7.92 0.76 16.50
C GLY A 321 6.51 1.33 16.38
N GLY A 322 5.57 0.57 15.81
CA GLY A 322 4.23 1.06 15.49
C GLY A 322 3.25 1.00 16.66
N ARG A 323 3.15 -0.16 17.33
CA ARG A 323 2.23 -0.36 18.45
C ARG A 323 2.95 -0.97 19.65
N ILE A 324 2.55 -0.56 20.85
CA ILE A 324 2.93 -1.24 22.09
C ILE A 324 1.69 -1.56 22.90
N PHE A 325 1.64 -2.76 23.49
CA PHE A 325 0.49 -3.22 24.29
C PHE A 325 0.90 -4.37 25.22
N MET A 326 0.01 -4.67 26.19
CA MET A 326 0.18 -5.82 27.07
C MET A 326 -0.55 -7.05 26.51
N ARG A 327 0.16 -8.21 26.52
CA ARG A 327 -0.40 -9.52 26.18
C ARG A 327 0.09 -10.56 27.19
N GLU A 328 -0.81 -11.17 27.95
CA GLU A 328 -0.49 -12.21 28.95
C GLU A 328 0.61 -11.79 29.94
N GLY A 329 0.53 -10.56 30.44
CA GLY A 329 1.51 -10.00 31.39
C GLY A 329 2.88 -9.68 30.78
N ARG A 330 3.00 -9.63 29.46
CA ARG A 330 4.20 -9.26 28.70
C ARG A 330 3.95 -7.97 27.94
N ILE A 331 4.97 -7.17 27.80
CA ILE A 331 4.95 -6.02 26.89
C ILE A 331 5.30 -6.51 25.48
N VAL A 332 4.50 -6.12 24.51
CA VAL A 332 4.69 -6.45 23.09
C VAL A 332 4.82 -5.15 22.30
N GLN A 333 5.93 -5.01 21.57
CA GLN A 333 6.19 -3.91 20.66
C GLN A 333 6.23 -4.43 19.23
N THR A 334 5.36 -3.91 18.35
CA THR A 334 5.43 -4.23 16.92
C THR A 334 6.51 -3.40 16.23
N MET A 335 7.08 -3.95 15.17
CA MET A 335 8.02 -3.27 14.28
C MET A 335 7.51 -3.31 12.86
N ASP A 336 7.73 -2.24 12.10
CA ASP A 336 7.55 -2.17 10.65
C ASP A 336 8.80 -1.57 10.04
N SER A 337 9.40 -2.27 9.09
CA SER A 337 10.59 -1.82 8.36
C SER A 337 10.37 -1.93 6.86
N ARG A 338 10.89 -0.92 6.14
CA ARG A 338 10.96 -0.89 4.67
C ARG A 338 12.43 -0.91 4.29
N TYR A 339 12.86 -1.94 3.56
CA TYR A 339 14.29 -2.17 3.32
C TYR A 339 14.64 -2.28 1.83
N PRO A 340 15.84 -1.76 1.45
CA PRO A 340 16.35 -1.80 0.09
C PRO A 340 16.97 -3.15 -0.26
N THR A 341 17.47 -3.29 -1.50
CA THR A 341 18.05 -4.54 -2.01
C THR A 341 19.41 -4.94 -1.40
N CYS A 342 20.04 -4.07 -0.60
CA CYS A 342 21.32 -4.37 0.07
C CYS A 342 21.21 -5.28 1.30
N THR A 343 19.99 -5.64 1.73
CA THR A 343 19.71 -6.58 2.81
C THR A 343 18.54 -7.50 2.43
N ASN A 344 18.15 -8.41 3.33
CA ASN A 344 16.99 -9.27 3.20
C ASN A 344 16.39 -9.58 4.58
N ALA A 345 15.19 -10.15 4.62
CA ALA A 345 14.46 -10.42 5.84
C ALA A 345 15.23 -11.33 6.82
N GLU A 346 15.88 -12.40 6.36
CA GLU A 346 16.63 -13.32 7.21
C GLU A 346 17.87 -12.65 7.84
N LYS A 347 18.62 -11.89 7.06
CA LYS A 347 19.77 -11.13 7.57
C LYS A 347 19.35 -10.09 8.62
N MET A 348 18.25 -9.38 8.37
CA MET A 348 17.69 -8.43 9.34
C MET A 348 17.29 -9.13 10.63
N LYS A 349 16.61 -10.27 10.54
CA LYS A 349 16.20 -11.10 11.68
C LYS A 349 17.37 -11.54 12.54
N GLU A 350 18.48 -11.97 11.93
CA GLU A 350 19.72 -12.33 12.64
C GLU A 350 20.35 -11.13 13.34
N GLN A 351 20.46 -9.99 12.66
CA GLN A 351 21.02 -8.77 13.19
C GLN A 351 20.18 -8.22 14.36
N ILE A 352 18.85 -8.19 14.22
CA ILE A 352 17.93 -7.76 15.28
C ILE A 352 18.08 -8.68 16.51
N LYS A 353 18.06 -10.01 16.33
CA LYS A 353 18.27 -10.96 17.44
C LYS A 353 19.59 -10.71 18.16
N ALA A 354 20.67 -10.48 17.42
CA ALA A 354 21.97 -10.16 18.02
C ALA A 354 21.95 -8.86 18.81
N ALA A 355 21.27 -7.82 18.29
CA ALA A 355 21.17 -6.52 18.94
C ALA A 355 20.35 -6.53 20.22
N ILE A 356 19.19 -7.22 20.23
CA ILE A 356 18.29 -7.29 21.41
C ILE A 356 18.80 -8.25 22.49
N GLY A 357 19.68 -9.22 22.13
CA GLY A 357 20.21 -10.22 23.05
C GLY A 357 19.13 -11.04 23.71
N THR A 358 19.25 -11.23 25.05
CA THR A 358 18.29 -11.97 25.87
C THR A 358 17.20 -11.10 26.49
N GLY A 359 17.22 -9.79 26.23
CA GLY A 359 16.26 -8.84 26.81
C GLY A 359 14.85 -8.93 26.21
N ALA A 360 14.73 -9.44 25.00
CA ALA A 360 13.45 -9.63 24.30
C ALA A 360 13.48 -10.91 23.47
N SER A 361 12.29 -11.48 23.15
CA SER A 361 12.12 -12.44 22.07
C SER A 361 11.64 -11.73 20.81
N LEU A 362 12.11 -12.20 19.65
CA LEU A 362 11.63 -11.75 18.34
C LEU A 362 10.62 -12.79 17.84
N GLU A 363 9.35 -12.37 17.77
CA GLU A 363 8.22 -13.23 17.38
C GLU A 363 7.56 -12.70 16.10
N LYS A 364 6.82 -13.55 15.40
CA LYS A 364 6.09 -13.20 14.16
C LYS A 364 6.93 -12.41 13.16
N ALA A 365 8.19 -12.81 13.02
CA ALA A 365 9.14 -12.16 12.14
C ALA A 365 8.92 -12.64 10.69
N GLU A 366 8.26 -11.83 9.89
CA GLU A 366 7.89 -12.11 8.51
C GLU A 366 8.35 -10.96 7.61
N GLY A 367 8.64 -11.25 6.35
CA GLY A 367 9.06 -10.24 5.40
C GLY A 367 8.78 -10.61 3.95
N ALA A 368 8.62 -9.59 3.13
CA ALA A 368 8.55 -9.67 1.68
C ALA A 368 9.80 -9.01 1.09
N GLU A 369 10.44 -9.69 0.15
CA GLU A 369 11.67 -9.19 -0.47
C GLU A 369 11.41 -7.95 -1.36
N PRO A 370 12.36 -7.03 -1.49
CA PRO A 370 12.25 -5.92 -2.42
C PRO A 370 12.37 -6.42 -3.85
N PHE A 371 11.74 -5.71 -4.78
CA PHE A 371 12.00 -5.91 -6.20
C PHE A 371 12.41 -4.60 -6.88
N TYR A 372 13.22 -4.71 -7.91
CA TYR A 372 13.68 -3.59 -8.71
C TYR A 372 13.91 -4.01 -10.15
N ILE A 373 13.35 -3.24 -11.07
CA ILE A 373 13.54 -3.40 -12.50
C ILE A 373 14.33 -2.21 -13.02
N ALA A 374 15.41 -2.49 -13.77
CA ALA A 374 16.26 -1.43 -14.28
C ALA A 374 15.49 -0.48 -15.22
N ALA A 375 15.65 0.82 -15.00
CA ALA A 375 14.92 1.87 -15.72
C ALA A 375 15.22 1.90 -17.25
N ASP A 376 16.29 1.26 -17.69
CA ASP A 376 16.69 1.19 -19.09
C ASP A 376 16.08 0.01 -19.87
N THR A 377 15.25 -0.82 -19.21
CA THR A 377 14.53 -1.90 -19.90
C THR A 377 13.50 -1.36 -20.89
N PRO A 378 13.24 -2.08 -21.99
CA PRO A 378 12.34 -1.60 -23.05
C PRO A 378 10.93 -1.24 -22.57
N ALA A 379 10.34 -2.06 -21.71
CA ALA A 379 8.99 -1.82 -21.23
C ALA A 379 8.90 -0.57 -20.32
N ILE A 380 9.88 -0.37 -19.42
CA ILE A 380 9.90 0.84 -18.57
C ILE A 380 10.13 2.08 -19.43
N LYS A 381 11.00 2.02 -20.44
CA LYS A 381 11.17 3.12 -21.40
C LYS A 381 9.87 3.43 -22.12
N ALA A 382 9.14 2.44 -22.59
CA ALA A 382 7.85 2.63 -23.25
C ALA A 382 6.84 3.33 -22.35
N CYS A 383 6.76 2.96 -21.06
CA CYS A 383 5.87 3.60 -20.08
C CYS A 383 6.28 5.04 -19.77
N ILE A 384 7.55 5.28 -19.41
CA ILE A 384 8.02 6.63 -19.03
C ILE A 384 8.00 7.61 -20.22
N GLU A 385 8.37 7.17 -21.42
CA GLU A 385 8.28 7.99 -22.63
C GLU A 385 6.82 8.32 -22.98
N THR A 386 5.90 7.39 -22.74
CA THR A 386 4.47 7.63 -22.92
C THR A 386 3.96 8.70 -21.96
N TYR A 387 4.27 8.56 -20.67
CA TYR A 387 3.91 9.55 -19.66
C TYR A 387 4.44 10.94 -20.04
N ASN A 388 5.74 11.05 -20.29
CA ASN A 388 6.38 12.33 -20.65
C ASN A 388 5.83 12.96 -21.93
N GLU A 389 5.45 12.14 -22.91
CA GLU A 389 4.87 12.66 -24.16
C GLU A 389 3.43 13.17 -23.96
N VAL A 390 2.62 12.51 -23.12
CA VAL A 390 1.22 12.92 -22.90
C VAL A 390 1.14 14.12 -21.98
N THR A 391 1.93 14.16 -20.90
CA THR A 391 1.91 15.24 -19.92
C THR A 391 2.76 16.44 -20.31
N GLY A 392 3.76 16.24 -21.19
CA GLY A 392 4.75 17.25 -21.53
C GLY A 392 5.88 17.41 -20.49
N GLU A 393 5.95 16.50 -19.53
CA GLU A 393 6.96 16.47 -18.49
C GLU A 393 8.27 15.85 -18.94
N ASN A 394 9.27 15.83 -18.08
CA ASN A 394 10.55 15.13 -18.25
C ASN A 394 10.86 14.33 -16.99
N ALA A 395 9.90 13.52 -16.61
CA ALA A 395 9.98 12.70 -15.41
C ALA A 395 10.86 11.46 -15.62
N THR A 396 11.32 10.87 -14.52
CA THR A 396 12.11 9.63 -14.50
C THR A 396 11.40 8.59 -13.62
N PRO A 397 11.62 7.28 -13.86
CA PRO A 397 11.11 6.25 -12.98
C PRO A 397 11.56 6.46 -11.53
N PHE A 398 10.73 6.03 -10.57
CA PHE A 398 11.00 6.13 -9.15
C PHE A 398 10.77 4.79 -8.44
N THR A 399 11.13 4.71 -7.16
CA THR A 399 10.90 3.55 -6.31
C THR A 399 10.15 3.98 -5.05
N MET A 400 9.36 3.09 -4.48
CA MET A 400 8.54 3.41 -3.31
C MET A 400 8.75 2.45 -2.14
N GLY A 401 8.30 2.88 -0.96
CA GLY A 401 8.30 2.07 0.26
C GLY A 401 7.01 1.28 0.49
N GLY A 402 5.98 1.51 -0.33
CA GLY A 402 4.74 0.76 -0.35
C GLY A 402 4.88 -0.56 -1.11
N GLY A 403 3.78 -1.27 -1.29
CA GLY A 403 3.73 -2.49 -2.09
C GLY A 403 2.39 -2.58 -2.81
N THR A 404 2.41 -3.11 -4.02
CA THR A 404 1.25 -3.35 -4.86
C THR A 404 1.31 -4.76 -5.44
N TYR A 405 0.34 -5.14 -6.25
CA TYR A 405 0.39 -6.39 -7.02
C TYR A 405 1.66 -6.55 -7.87
N ALA A 406 2.33 -5.43 -8.26
CA ALA A 406 3.51 -5.49 -9.13
C ALA A 406 4.61 -6.41 -8.58
N ARG A 407 4.78 -6.48 -7.26
CA ARG A 407 5.80 -7.32 -6.60
C ARG A 407 5.65 -8.81 -6.81
N HIS A 408 4.44 -9.28 -7.12
CA HIS A 408 4.16 -10.70 -7.32
C HIS A 408 4.49 -11.19 -8.73
N PHE A 409 4.54 -10.28 -9.71
CA PHE A 409 4.80 -10.65 -11.10
C PHE A 409 6.28 -10.61 -11.44
N PRO A 410 6.76 -11.51 -12.30
CA PRO A 410 8.18 -11.57 -12.68
C PRO A 410 8.69 -10.30 -13.37
N TYR A 411 7.83 -9.60 -14.09
CA TYR A 411 8.15 -8.37 -14.80
C TYR A 411 6.94 -7.42 -14.78
N ALA A 412 6.87 -6.61 -13.74
CA ALA A 412 5.77 -5.66 -13.56
C ALA A 412 6.24 -4.35 -12.93
N VAL A 413 5.45 -3.31 -13.09
CA VAL A 413 5.65 -1.98 -12.51
C VAL A 413 4.32 -1.41 -12.05
N SER A 414 4.35 -0.39 -11.16
CA SER A 414 3.17 0.43 -10.92
C SER A 414 3.21 1.66 -11.83
N PHE A 415 2.05 2.08 -12.33
CA PHE A 415 1.96 3.10 -13.38
C PHE A 415 0.69 3.94 -13.25
N GLY A 416 0.72 4.94 -12.37
CA GLY A 416 -0.38 5.86 -12.11
C GLY A 416 -1.61 5.25 -11.42
N PRO A 417 -2.75 5.95 -11.37
CA PRO A 417 -2.97 7.29 -11.97
C PRO A 417 -2.71 8.48 -11.06
N GLU A 418 -2.27 8.27 -9.82
CA GLU A 418 -2.04 9.36 -8.88
C GLU A 418 -0.83 10.23 -9.25
N HIS A 419 -0.76 11.42 -8.64
CA HIS A 419 0.35 12.37 -8.80
C HIS A 419 0.81 12.86 -7.42
N GLU A 420 2.12 12.88 -7.19
CA GLU A 420 2.73 13.31 -5.92
C GLU A 420 2.31 14.74 -5.50
N ASP A 421 2.10 15.63 -6.46
CA ASP A 421 1.74 17.02 -6.23
C ASP A 421 0.23 17.29 -6.19
N MET A 422 -0.60 16.25 -6.17
CA MET A 422 -2.05 16.38 -6.15
C MET A 422 -2.55 17.02 -4.85
N VAL A 423 -3.19 18.17 -4.98
CA VAL A 423 -3.80 18.88 -3.85
C VAL A 423 -5.28 18.52 -3.76
N LEU A 424 -5.64 17.81 -2.72
CA LEU A 424 -7.03 17.45 -2.45
C LEU A 424 -7.87 18.68 -2.10
N PRO A 425 -9.13 18.74 -2.57
CA PRO A 425 -10.05 19.80 -2.20
C PRO A 425 -10.49 19.65 -0.72
N GLU A 426 -10.98 20.73 -0.10
CA GLU A 426 -11.44 20.70 1.31
C GLU A 426 -12.53 19.65 1.58
N PHE A 427 -13.31 19.28 0.58
CA PHE A 427 -14.38 18.28 0.67
C PHE A 427 -13.92 16.85 0.36
N GLY A 428 -12.71 16.67 -0.14
CA GLY A 428 -12.13 15.39 -0.53
C GLY A 428 -11.07 14.91 0.48
N GLY A 429 -10.92 13.60 0.61
CA GLY A 429 -9.92 12.94 1.42
C GLY A 429 -8.99 12.06 0.59
N PRO A 430 -7.89 11.60 1.18
CA PRO A 430 -6.94 10.70 0.51
C PRO A 430 -7.55 9.29 0.36
N MET A 431 -6.90 8.46 -0.47
CA MET A 431 -7.13 7.00 -0.46
C MET A 431 -7.07 6.47 0.98
N HIS A 432 -7.81 5.41 1.29
CA HIS A 432 -8.00 4.85 2.63
C HIS A 432 -8.65 5.81 3.66
N GLY A 433 -8.82 7.09 3.33
CA GLY A 433 -9.43 8.09 4.21
C GLY A 433 -10.96 8.24 4.01
N ALA A 434 -11.57 9.05 4.89
CA ALA A 434 -12.96 9.46 4.71
C ALA A 434 -13.07 10.49 3.56
N ASN A 435 -14.17 10.43 2.82
CA ASN A 435 -14.40 11.26 1.63
C ASN A 435 -13.33 11.09 0.55
N GLU A 436 -12.80 9.88 0.40
CA GLU A 436 -11.84 9.54 -0.66
C GLU A 436 -12.29 10.15 -1.98
N ALA A 437 -11.35 10.85 -2.66
CA ALA A 437 -11.66 11.64 -3.83
C ALA A 437 -10.59 11.49 -4.91
N ALA A 438 -11.04 11.38 -6.17
CA ALA A 438 -10.18 11.31 -7.35
C ALA A 438 -10.60 12.34 -8.41
N PRO A 439 -9.66 13.08 -9.04
CA PRO A 439 -9.96 14.03 -10.07
C PRO A 439 -10.29 13.33 -11.40
N ILE A 440 -11.43 13.68 -11.98
CA ILE A 440 -11.93 13.04 -13.21
C ILE A 440 -10.99 13.28 -14.39
N ASP A 441 -10.43 14.46 -14.52
CA ASP A 441 -9.54 14.82 -15.62
C ASP A 441 -8.22 14.02 -15.57
N LYS A 442 -7.70 13.77 -14.39
CA LYS A 442 -6.49 12.94 -14.21
C LYS A 442 -6.72 11.47 -14.52
N LEU A 443 -7.87 10.92 -14.12
CA LEU A 443 -8.25 9.56 -14.51
C LEU A 443 -8.41 9.43 -16.03
N LEU A 444 -9.01 10.41 -16.69
CA LEU A 444 -9.16 10.41 -18.15
C LEU A 444 -7.83 10.63 -18.88
N GLU A 445 -6.89 11.41 -18.30
CA GLU A 445 -5.52 11.53 -18.78
C GLU A 445 -4.79 10.17 -18.64
N ALA A 446 -4.97 9.49 -17.51
CA ALA A 446 -4.41 8.15 -17.29
C ALA A 446 -4.95 7.14 -18.31
N LEU A 447 -6.25 7.14 -18.62
CA LEU A 447 -6.82 6.30 -19.67
C LEU A 447 -6.10 6.52 -21.03
N LYS A 448 -5.81 7.78 -21.39
CA LYS A 448 -5.03 8.10 -22.59
C LYS A 448 -3.63 7.52 -22.53
N ILE A 449 -2.96 7.66 -21.38
CA ILE A 449 -1.63 7.12 -21.14
C ILE A 449 -1.65 5.59 -21.28
N TYR A 450 -2.62 4.90 -20.69
CA TYR A 450 -2.72 3.43 -20.76
C TYR A 450 -2.94 2.93 -22.17
N ILE A 451 -3.81 3.57 -22.96
CA ILE A 451 -4.02 3.23 -24.37
C ILE A 451 -2.69 3.29 -25.14
N ILE A 452 -1.96 4.37 -24.98
CA ILE A 452 -0.72 4.61 -25.72
C ILE A 452 0.40 3.67 -25.23
N ALA A 453 0.49 3.46 -23.90
CA ALA A 453 1.46 2.55 -23.32
C ALA A 453 1.24 1.12 -23.81
N LEU A 454 -0.01 0.62 -23.82
CA LEU A 454 -0.32 -0.70 -24.34
C LEU A 454 0.06 -0.86 -25.81
N LEU A 455 -0.20 0.15 -26.64
CA LEU A 455 0.22 0.13 -28.06
C LEU A 455 1.74 0.09 -28.23
N ARG A 456 2.52 0.76 -27.38
CA ARG A 456 3.98 0.72 -27.42
C ARG A 456 4.54 -0.59 -26.87
N LEU A 457 3.93 -1.14 -25.85
CA LEU A 457 4.30 -2.44 -25.28
C LEU A 457 4.10 -3.57 -26.28
N GLU A 458 3.07 -3.48 -27.14
CA GLU A 458 2.81 -4.42 -28.26
C GLU A 458 3.95 -4.50 -29.29
N GLU A 459 4.75 -3.42 -29.41
CA GLU A 459 5.89 -3.36 -30.35
C GLU A 459 7.16 -4.03 -29.80
N ILE A 460 7.18 -4.33 -28.49
CA ILE A 460 8.35 -4.93 -27.83
C ILE A 460 8.38 -6.45 -28.05
N ASP A 461 9.57 -6.99 -28.24
CA ASP A 461 9.80 -8.43 -28.30
C ASP A 461 10.13 -8.97 -26.91
N PHE A 462 9.14 -9.56 -26.26
CA PHE A 462 9.28 -10.14 -24.92
C PHE A 462 9.73 -11.60 -24.95
#